data_24aea970b6c6d3623ce3de166c26425b
#
_entry.id   24aea970b6c6d3623ce3de166c26425b
#
_cell.length_a   1.000
_cell.length_b   1.000
_cell.length_c   1.000
_cell.angle_alpha   90.00
_cell.angle_beta   90.00
_cell.angle_gamma   90.00
#
_symmetry.space_group_name_H-M   'P 1'
#
loop_
_entity.id
_entity.type
_entity.pdbx_description
1 polymer ?
#
loop_
_entity_poly.entity_id
_entity_poly.type
_entity_poly.pdbx_seq_one_letter_code
_entity_poly.pdbx_strand_id
1 'polypeptide(L)'
;VEEPMKAAIRAAGAEGDSVGGVLETAILGLPAGIGEPYFDSVESEIAHLAFSIPAVKGIEFGTGFGFAGLRGSEANDAFRMTAEGAVVTATNHNAGINGGIANGMPVVFRTAVKPTPSIYKQQDTVDYIAKKDAQLSIQGRHDPCIVPRAAIVQTLSLIHISEPTRR
;
A
#
# COMPACT_ATOMS: atom_id res chain seq x y z
N VAL A 1 0.43 9.01 17.41
CA VAL A 1 1.00 8.45 16.16
C VAL A 1 1.61 9.56 15.30
N GLU A 2 0.94 10.69 15.13
CA GLU A 2 1.37 11.77 14.22
C GLU A 2 2.71 12.42 14.61
N GLU A 3 2.91 12.76 15.88
CA GLU A 3 4.14 13.43 16.32
C GLU A 3 5.40 12.56 16.21
N PRO A 4 5.41 11.27 16.55
CA PRO A 4 6.56 10.40 16.28
C PRO A 4 6.88 10.29 14.77
N MET A 5 5.87 10.25 13.89
CA MET A 5 6.09 10.23 12.44
C MET A 5 6.73 11.53 11.96
N LYS A 6 6.22 12.67 12.39
CA LYS A 6 6.80 13.99 12.06
C LYS A 6 8.23 14.11 12.58
N ALA A 7 8.51 13.60 13.80
CA ALA A 7 9.84 13.60 14.37
C ALA A 7 10.83 12.78 13.55
N ALA A 8 10.44 11.59 13.09
CA ALA A 8 11.27 10.74 12.23
C ALA A 8 11.59 11.42 10.89
N ILE A 9 10.59 12.06 10.27
CA ILE A 9 10.78 12.80 9.02
C ILE A 9 11.72 13.99 9.20
N ARG A 10 11.57 14.76 10.30
CA ARG A 10 12.44 15.91 10.60
C ARG A 10 13.87 15.46 10.88
N ALA A 11 14.05 14.35 11.62
CA ALA A 11 15.37 13.80 11.90
C ALA A 11 16.09 13.39 10.61
N ALA A 12 15.43 12.63 9.74
CA ALA A 12 16.00 12.25 8.45
C ALA A 12 16.36 13.47 7.60
N GLY A 13 15.46 14.45 7.51
CA GLY A 13 15.71 15.69 6.77
C GLY A 13 16.90 16.49 7.32
N ALA A 14 17.08 16.55 8.65
CA ALA A 14 18.21 17.21 9.29
C ALA A 14 19.55 16.51 8.98
N GLU A 15 19.52 15.19 8.76
CA GLU A 15 20.71 14.40 8.36
C GLU A 15 20.96 14.41 6.84
N GLY A 16 20.14 15.11 6.06
CA GLY A 16 20.21 15.11 4.60
C GLY A 16 19.80 13.75 3.97
N ASP A 17 18.95 13.01 4.67
CA ASP A 17 18.45 11.69 4.29
C ASP A 17 16.94 11.69 4.07
N SER A 18 16.35 10.54 3.79
CA SER A 18 14.92 10.36 3.60
C SER A 18 14.42 9.09 4.28
N VAL A 19 13.11 9.06 4.56
CA VAL A 19 12.40 7.91 5.09
C VAL A 19 11.23 7.53 4.18
N GLY A 20 10.96 6.23 4.10
CA GLY A 20 9.74 5.70 3.53
C GLY A 20 8.64 5.57 4.57
N GLY A 21 7.66 4.74 4.27
CA GLY A 21 6.60 4.43 5.22
C GLY A 21 5.58 3.45 4.65
N VAL A 22 4.57 3.18 5.47
CA VAL A 22 3.45 2.32 5.12
C VAL A 22 2.19 3.17 5.06
N LEU A 23 1.39 2.98 4.01
CA LEU A 23 0.05 3.53 3.88
C LEU A 23 -0.95 2.40 4.10
N GLU A 24 -1.89 2.61 5.01
CA GLU A 24 -3.06 1.74 5.13
C GLU A 24 -4.26 2.41 4.47
N THR A 25 -5.00 1.65 3.71
CA THR A 25 -6.16 2.13 2.96
C THR A 25 -7.33 1.18 3.15
N ALA A 26 -8.51 1.75 3.33
CA ALA A 26 -9.77 1.01 3.38
C ALA A 26 -10.70 1.47 2.26
N ILE A 27 -11.25 0.52 1.50
CA ILE A 27 -12.34 0.73 0.55
C ILE A 27 -13.63 0.27 1.23
N LEU A 28 -14.58 1.17 1.36
CA LEU A 28 -15.86 0.92 2.01
C LEU A 28 -16.98 0.85 0.97
N GLY A 29 -17.98 0.02 1.22
CA GLY A 29 -19.18 -0.05 0.38
C GLY A 29 -18.99 -0.80 -0.94
N LEU A 30 -17.90 -1.55 -1.11
CA LEU A 30 -17.74 -2.44 -2.25
C LEU A 30 -18.75 -3.59 -2.13
N PRO A 31 -19.66 -3.78 -3.12
CA PRO A 31 -20.64 -4.86 -3.05
C PRO A 31 -20.00 -6.24 -3.04
N ALA A 32 -20.64 -7.20 -2.37
CA ALA A 32 -20.25 -8.59 -2.47
C ALA A 32 -20.41 -9.11 -3.91
N GLY A 33 -19.50 -9.97 -4.35
CA GLY A 33 -19.53 -10.59 -5.67
C GLY A 33 -18.70 -9.90 -6.74
N ILE A 34 -18.01 -8.80 -6.42
CA ILE A 34 -17.07 -8.14 -7.33
C ILE A 34 -15.74 -8.88 -7.33
N GLY A 35 -15.16 -9.06 -8.51
CA GLY A 35 -13.88 -9.74 -8.76
C GLY A 35 -14.04 -11.01 -9.59
N GLU A 36 -13.03 -11.32 -10.38
CA GLU A 36 -12.97 -12.51 -11.24
C GLU A 36 -11.70 -13.31 -10.97
N PRO A 37 -11.82 -14.50 -10.34
CA PRO A 37 -10.66 -15.38 -10.23
C PRO A 37 -10.35 -15.94 -11.65
N TYR A 38 -9.08 -16.11 -12.03
CA TYR A 38 -7.88 -16.05 -11.20
C TYR A 38 -7.09 -14.74 -11.39
N PHE A 39 -7.13 -14.15 -12.60
CA PHE A 39 -6.23 -13.04 -12.98
C PHE A 39 -6.78 -11.68 -12.55
N ASP A 40 -8.11 -11.52 -12.59
CA ASP A 40 -8.80 -10.26 -12.32
C ASP A 40 -9.48 -10.30 -10.93
N SER A 41 -8.81 -10.93 -9.97
CA SER A 41 -9.22 -10.87 -8.56
C SER A 41 -9.12 -9.44 -8.02
N VAL A 42 -9.91 -9.11 -7.01
CA VAL A 42 -9.88 -7.78 -6.38
C VAL A 42 -8.46 -7.42 -5.93
N GLU A 43 -7.72 -8.39 -5.35
CA GLU A 43 -6.33 -8.17 -4.96
C GLU A 43 -5.42 -7.90 -6.17
N SER A 44 -5.61 -8.63 -7.27
CA SER A 44 -4.80 -8.46 -8.48
C SER A 44 -4.96 -7.08 -9.07
N GLU A 45 -6.20 -6.61 -9.22
CA GLU A 45 -6.52 -5.29 -9.75
C GLU A 45 -5.97 -4.16 -8.88
N ILE A 46 -6.20 -4.25 -7.57
CA ILE A 46 -5.67 -3.26 -6.62
C ILE A 46 -4.13 -3.28 -6.61
N ALA A 47 -3.52 -4.46 -6.62
CA ALA A 47 -2.07 -4.58 -6.63
C ALA A 47 -1.45 -4.05 -7.93
N HIS A 48 -2.05 -4.36 -9.08
CA HIS A 48 -1.62 -3.81 -10.37
C HIS A 48 -1.60 -2.28 -10.34
N LEU A 49 -2.69 -1.67 -9.85
CA LEU A 49 -2.77 -0.23 -9.71
C LEU A 49 -1.75 0.32 -8.71
N ALA A 50 -1.64 -0.30 -7.52
CA ALA A 50 -0.73 0.15 -6.48
C ALA A 50 0.72 0.17 -6.97
N PHE A 51 1.16 -0.86 -7.70
CA PHE A 51 2.50 -0.92 -8.28
C PHE A 51 2.71 0.03 -9.46
N SER A 52 1.66 0.59 -10.06
CA SER A 52 1.79 1.66 -11.05
C SER A 52 2.18 3.00 -10.43
N ILE A 53 1.96 3.16 -9.12
CA ILE A 53 2.34 4.35 -8.37
C ILE A 53 3.86 4.31 -8.09
N PRO A 54 4.62 5.33 -8.52
CA PRO A 54 6.06 5.38 -8.27
C PRO A 54 6.39 5.26 -6.79
N ALA A 55 7.45 4.54 -6.48
CA ALA A 55 7.98 4.26 -5.13
C ALA A 55 7.19 3.25 -4.29
N VAL A 56 6.04 2.75 -4.72
CA VAL A 56 5.42 1.58 -4.08
C VAL A 56 6.28 0.35 -4.36
N LYS A 57 6.59 -0.43 -3.31
CA LYS A 57 7.48 -1.60 -3.36
C LYS A 57 6.92 -2.84 -2.70
N GLY A 58 5.75 -2.73 -2.08
CA GLY A 58 5.07 -3.86 -1.47
C GLY A 58 3.60 -3.54 -1.26
N ILE A 59 2.79 -4.59 -1.23
CA ILE A 59 1.38 -4.53 -0.86
C ILE A 59 1.03 -5.79 -0.07
N GLU A 60 0.14 -5.65 0.91
CA GLU A 60 -0.47 -6.77 1.63
C GLU A 60 -1.92 -6.45 1.95
N PHE A 61 -2.76 -7.48 1.98
CA PHE A 61 -4.20 -7.36 2.24
C PHE A 61 -4.54 -7.97 3.62
N GLY A 62 -5.34 -7.27 4.41
CA GLY A 62 -5.77 -7.70 5.74
C GLY A 62 -4.60 -8.04 6.65
N THR A 63 -4.56 -9.28 7.13
CA THR A 63 -3.46 -9.79 7.97
C THR A 63 -2.14 -9.88 7.21
N GLY A 64 -2.18 -9.95 5.86
CA GLY A 64 -1.00 -9.93 5.00
C GLY A 64 0.00 -11.02 5.35
N PHE A 65 1.28 -10.66 5.48
CA PHE A 65 2.34 -11.62 5.85
C PHE A 65 2.13 -12.28 7.22
N GLY A 66 1.31 -11.69 8.10
CA GLY A 66 0.95 -12.28 9.38
C GLY A 66 0.23 -13.62 9.27
N PHE A 67 -0.45 -13.90 8.14
CA PHE A 67 -1.08 -15.20 7.89
C PHE A 67 -0.13 -16.37 8.00
N ALA A 68 1.15 -16.19 7.65
CA ALA A 68 2.14 -17.24 7.73
C ALA A 68 2.36 -17.81 9.15
N GLY A 69 2.01 -17.03 10.17
CA GLY A 69 2.10 -17.42 11.58
C GLY A 69 0.78 -17.96 12.16
N LEU A 70 -0.33 -17.89 11.43
CA LEU A 70 -1.64 -18.28 11.91
C LEU A 70 -2.02 -19.72 11.50
N ARG A 71 -2.83 -20.36 12.32
CA ARG A 71 -3.52 -21.59 11.95
C ARG A 71 -4.82 -21.25 11.19
N GLY A 72 -5.30 -22.16 10.36
CA GLY A 72 -6.52 -21.95 9.59
C GLY A 72 -7.75 -21.60 10.45
N SER A 73 -7.85 -22.18 11.64
CA SER A 73 -8.93 -21.86 12.61
C SER A 73 -8.85 -20.45 13.18
N GLU A 74 -7.66 -19.84 13.20
CA GLU A 74 -7.41 -18.49 13.69
C GLU A 74 -7.57 -17.46 12.56
N ALA A 75 -7.20 -17.85 11.34
CA ALA A 75 -7.20 -17.00 10.15
C ALA A 75 -8.58 -16.86 9.48
N ASN A 76 -9.51 -17.75 9.79
CA ASN A 76 -10.81 -17.79 9.13
C ASN A 76 -11.74 -16.67 9.59
N ASP A 77 -12.33 -15.93 8.62
CA ASP A 77 -13.36 -14.93 8.88
C ASP A 77 -14.74 -15.58 8.89
N ALA A 78 -15.21 -15.97 10.08
CA ALA A 78 -16.48 -16.65 10.23
C ALA A 78 -17.66 -15.75 9.85
N PHE A 79 -18.53 -16.21 8.94
CA PHE A 79 -19.73 -15.49 8.56
C PHE A 79 -20.76 -15.42 9.71
N ARG A 80 -21.48 -14.32 9.78
CA ARG A 80 -22.54 -14.04 10.74
C ARG A 80 -23.71 -13.36 10.05
N MET A 81 -24.89 -13.58 10.60
CA MET A 81 -26.10 -12.85 10.18
C MET A 81 -26.34 -11.70 11.16
N THR A 82 -26.56 -10.50 10.64
CA THR A 82 -26.99 -9.36 11.47
C THR A 82 -28.48 -9.47 11.81
N ALA A 83 -28.95 -8.66 12.76
CA ALA A 83 -30.36 -8.61 13.12
C ALA A 83 -31.26 -8.17 11.94
N GLU A 84 -30.71 -7.38 11.02
CA GLU A 84 -31.36 -6.89 9.81
C GLU A 84 -31.33 -7.88 8.64
N GLY A 85 -30.72 -9.07 8.83
CA GLY A 85 -30.63 -10.12 7.81
C GLY A 85 -29.48 -9.94 6.82
N ALA A 86 -28.52 -9.06 7.11
CA ALA A 86 -27.31 -8.94 6.30
C ALA A 86 -26.24 -9.98 6.69
N VAL A 87 -25.50 -10.47 5.70
CA VAL A 87 -24.35 -11.34 5.91
C VAL A 87 -23.09 -10.50 6.11
N VAL A 88 -22.38 -10.71 7.20
CA VAL A 88 -21.12 -10.06 7.54
C VAL A 88 -20.12 -11.09 8.05
N THR A 89 -18.84 -10.73 8.18
CA THR A 89 -17.85 -11.58 8.86
C THR A 89 -17.58 -11.07 10.27
N ALA A 90 -17.26 -12.00 11.19
CA ALA A 90 -16.95 -11.67 12.59
C ALA A 90 -15.58 -10.98 12.75
N THR A 91 -14.67 -11.26 11.84
CA THR A 91 -13.34 -10.68 11.73
C THR A 91 -13.11 -10.29 10.26
N ASN A 92 -12.02 -9.63 9.96
CA ASN A 92 -11.70 -9.21 8.59
C ASN A 92 -10.21 -9.47 8.26
N HIS A 93 -9.74 -10.66 8.60
CA HIS A 93 -8.35 -11.07 8.33
C HIS A 93 -8.04 -11.10 6.83
N ASN A 94 -9.03 -11.50 6.01
CA ASN A 94 -8.92 -11.59 4.55
C ASN A 94 -9.24 -10.26 3.84
N ALA A 95 -9.30 -9.14 4.56
CA ALA A 95 -9.54 -7.82 3.97
C ALA A 95 -10.83 -7.71 3.14
N GLY A 96 -11.89 -8.40 3.49
CA GLY A 96 -13.13 -8.37 2.72
C GLY A 96 -13.10 -9.12 1.39
N ILE A 97 -12.08 -9.93 1.14
CA ILE A 97 -11.86 -10.66 -0.11
C ILE A 97 -11.67 -12.15 0.18
N ASN A 98 -12.49 -12.99 -0.43
CA ASN A 98 -12.41 -14.44 -0.32
C ASN A 98 -12.32 -15.06 -1.72
N GLY A 99 -11.24 -15.79 -1.99
CA GLY A 99 -11.04 -16.41 -3.31
C GLY A 99 -10.97 -15.40 -4.46
N GLY A 100 -10.51 -14.19 -4.21
CA GLY A 100 -10.42 -13.12 -5.21
C GLY A 100 -11.69 -12.29 -5.38
N ILE A 101 -12.75 -12.57 -4.62
CA ILE A 101 -14.08 -11.96 -4.74
C ILE A 101 -14.38 -11.18 -3.47
N ALA A 102 -14.86 -9.94 -3.61
CA ALA A 102 -15.33 -9.13 -2.49
C ALA A 102 -16.50 -9.79 -1.76
N ASN A 103 -16.49 -9.77 -0.44
CA ASN A 103 -17.55 -10.35 0.39
C ASN A 103 -18.47 -9.29 1.04
N GLY A 104 -18.31 -8.00 0.69
CA GLY A 104 -19.09 -6.87 1.21
C GLY A 104 -18.52 -6.23 2.46
N MET A 105 -17.48 -6.81 3.07
CA MET A 105 -16.74 -6.19 4.16
C MET A 105 -15.75 -5.13 3.63
N PRO A 106 -15.24 -4.23 4.49
CA PRO A 106 -14.20 -3.29 4.07
C PRO A 106 -12.99 -3.99 3.45
N VAL A 107 -12.58 -3.54 2.27
CA VAL A 107 -11.32 -4.00 1.68
C VAL A 107 -10.19 -3.16 2.27
N VAL A 108 -9.32 -3.81 3.07
CA VAL A 108 -8.23 -3.15 3.79
C VAL A 108 -6.90 -3.69 3.30
N PHE A 109 -6.01 -2.80 2.88
CA PHE A 109 -4.67 -3.18 2.43
C PHE A 109 -3.62 -2.15 2.85
N ARG A 110 -2.37 -2.57 2.88
CA ARG A 110 -1.22 -1.73 3.20
C ARG A 110 -0.20 -1.76 2.06
N THR A 111 0.35 -0.59 1.74
CA THR A 111 1.42 -0.45 0.75
C THR A 111 2.69 0.10 1.38
N ALA A 112 3.82 -0.46 0.99
CA ALA A 112 5.14 0.02 1.39
C ALA A 112 5.66 1.01 0.34
N VAL A 113 5.95 2.23 0.78
CA VAL A 113 6.54 3.29 -0.04
C VAL A 113 8.01 3.44 0.32
N LYS A 114 8.90 3.27 -0.65
CA LYS A 114 10.35 3.39 -0.42
C LYS A 114 10.76 4.83 -0.14
N PRO A 115 11.87 5.05 0.59
CA PRO A 115 12.48 6.37 0.73
C PRO A 115 12.85 6.98 -0.63
N THR A 116 12.85 8.32 -0.70
CA THR A 116 13.33 9.04 -1.87
C THR A 116 14.84 8.80 -2.06
N PRO A 117 15.29 8.33 -3.23
CA PRO A 117 16.72 8.06 -3.45
C PRO A 117 17.54 9.34 -3.66
N SER A 118 16.91 10.46 -3.97
CA SER A 118 17.56 11.76 -4.12
C SER A 118 17.74 12.37 -2.73
N ILE A 119 18.94 12.23 -2.16
CA ILE A 119 19.31 12.74 -0.84
C ILE A 119 20.58 13.59 -0.93
N TYR A 120 20.87 14.37 0.12
CA TYR A 120 22.08 15.22 0.17
C TYR A 120 23.34 14.43 0.52
N LYS A 121 23.20 13.24 1.08
CA LYS A 121 24.34 12.37 1.39
C LYS A 121 25.04 11.94 0.11
N GLN A 122 26.35 11.81 0.18
CA GLN A 122 27.17 11.26 -0.89
C GLN A 122 26.77 9.81 -1.15
N GLN A 123 26.60 9.46 -2.40
CA GLN A 123 26.17 8.14 -2.86
C GLN A 123 27.16 7.56 -3.87
N ASP A 124 27.40 6.27 -3.76
CA ASP A 124 28.20 5.55 -4.73
C ASP A 124 27.39 5.33 -6.02
N THR A 125 28.04 5.51 -7.14
CA THR A 125 27.48 5.36 -8.48
C THR A 125 28.56 4.95 -9.46
N VAL A 126 28.26 5.01 -10.75
CA VAL A 126 29.23 4.73 -11.82
C VAL A 126 29.26 5.88 -12.83
N ASP A 127 30.44 6.21 -13.29
CA ASP A 127 30.63 6.99 -14.52
C ASP A 127 30.47 6.04 -15.71
N TYR A 128 29.32 6.14 -16.35
CA TYR A 128 28.96 5.27 -17.46
C TYR A 128 29.88 5.45 -18.68
N ILE A 129 30.40 6.65 -18.89
CA ILE A 129 31.30 6.97 -20.01
C ILE A 129 32.70 6.46 -19.73
N ALA A 130 33.23 6.79 -18.55
CA ALA A 130 34.59 6.37 -18.15
C ALA A 130 34.65 4.91 -17.68
N LYS A 131 33.50 4.21 -17.54
CA LYS A 131 33.40 2.81 -17.09
C LYS A 131 34.09 2.54 -15.76
N LYS A 132 33.90 3.42 -14.79
CA LYS A 132 34.51 3.33 -13.45
C LYS A 132 33.52 3.73 -12.35
N ASP A 133 33.84 3.31 -11.14
CA ASP A 133 33.12 3.75 -9.95
C ASP A 133 33.29 5.25 -9.73
N ALA A 134 32.22 5.88 -9.29
CA ALA A 134 32.17 7.32 -9.02
C ALA A 134 31.33 7.60 -7.77
N GLN A 135 31.41 8.82 -7.27
CA GLN A 135 30.57 9.30 -6.18
C GLN A 135 29.77 10.52 -6.64
N LEU A 136 28.52 10.58 -6.20
CA LEU A 136 27.59 11.64 -6.56
C LEU A 136 27.00 12.27 -5.29
N SER A 137 26.98 13.59 -5.26
CA SER A 137 26.17 14.35 -4.30
C SER A 137 25.16 15.16 -5.10
N ILE A 138 23.87 14.86 -4.89
CA ILE A 138 22.78 15.50 -5.62
C ILE A 138 22.44 16.82 -4.95
N GLN A 139 22.52 17.93 -5.72
CA GLN A 139 22.11 19.25 -5.27
C GLN A 139 20.65 19.50 -5.69
N GLY A 140 19.87 20.15 -4.84
CA GLY A 140 18.50 20.51 -5.15
C GLY A 140 17.58 20.44 -3.93
N ARG A 141 16.27 20.66 -4.14
CA ARG A 141 15.28 20.47 -3.08
C ARG A 141 14.82 19.01 -3.06
N HIS A 142 15.06 18.34 -1.95
CA HIS A 142 14.66 16.97 -1.74
C HIS A 142 13.60 16.85 -0.65
N ASP A 143 12.59 15.99 -0.87
CA ASP A 143 11.59 15.71 0.14
C ASP A 143 12.13 14.59 1.07
N PRO A 144 12.21 14.84 2.38
CA PRO A 144 12.66 13.81 3.33
C PRO A 144 11.65 12.66 3.48
N CYS A 145 10.41 12.84 3.02
CA CYS A 145 9.39 11.80 3.01
C CYS A 145 8.32 12.10 1.95
N ILE A 146 8.09 11.16 1.03
CA ILE A 146 7.07 11.29 -0.03
C ILE A 146 5.73 10.63 0.35
N VAL A 147 5.66 9.93 1.48
CA VAL A 147 4.47 9.18 1.91
C VAL A 147 3.20 10.03 1.96
N PRO A 148 3.19 11.27 2.48
CA PRO A 148 1.99 12.11 2.47
C PRO A 148 1.45 12.41 1.06
N ARG A 149 2.33 12.54 0.05
CA ARG A 149 1.93 12.71 -1.35
C ARG A 149 1.42 11.40 -1.94
N ALA A 150 2.12 10.30 -1.66
CA ALA A 150 1.71 8.97 -2.10
C ALA A 150 0.31 8.61 -1.59
N ALA A 151 -0.07 9.02 -0.38
CA ALA A 151 -1.40 8.80 0.19
C ALA A 151 -2.50 9.42 -0.70
N ILE A 152 -2.32 10.65 -1.14
CA ILE A 152 -3.28 11.35 -2.01
C ILE A 152 -3.37 10.64 -3.37
N VAL A 153 -2.23 10.31 -3.97
CA VAL A 153 -2.18 9.61 -5.27
C VAL A 153 -2.86 8.26 -5.17
N GLN A 154 -2.58 7.49 -4.13
CA GLN A 154 -3.19 6.18 -3.90
C GLN A 154 -4.70 6.27 -3.75
N THR A 155 -5.21 7.22 -2.95
CA THR A 155 -6.64 7.44 -2.78
C THR A 155 -7.33 7.80 -4.09
N LEU A 156 -6.78 8.74 -4.87
CA LEU A 156 -7.35 9.14 -6.16
C LEU A 156 -7.30 8.00 -7.19
N SER A 157 -6.22 7.22 -7.21
CA SER A 157 -6.09 6.09 -8.12
C SER A 157 -7.13 5.00 -7.85
N LEU A 158 -7.44 4.74 -6.58
CA LEU A 158 -8.46 3.76 -6.18
C LEU A 158 -9.88 4.14 -6.59
N ILE A 159 -10.20 5.43 -6.64
CA ILE A 159 -11.51 5.92 -7.11
C ILE A 159 -11.74 5.49 -8.57
N HIS A 160 -10.71 5.42 -9.39
CA HIS A 160 -10.83 4.96 -10.79
C HIS A 160 -11.20 3.48 -10.92
N ILE A 161 -10.87 2.64 -9.93
CA ILE A 161 -11.29 1.23 -9.92
C ILE A 161 -12.71 1.10 -9.39
N SER A 162 -13.02 1.78 -8.28
CA SER A 162 -14.31 1.67 -7.61
C SER A 162 -15.45 2.38 -8.36
N GLU A 163 -15.12 3.38 -9.17
CA GLU A 163 -16.06 4.10 -10.04
C GLU A 163 -15.56 4.02 -11.49
N PRO A 164 -15.79 2.90 -12.21
CA PRO A 164 -15.49 2.86 -13.62
C PRO A 164 -16.26 3.99 -14.32
N THR A 165 -15.52 4.92 -14.92
CA THR A 165 -16.09 6.02 -15.69
C THR A 165 -17.19 5.48 -16.59
N ARG A 166 -18.42 5.97 -16.40
CA ARG A 166 -19.53 5.72 -17.33
C ARG A 166 -19.05 6.13 -18.72
N ARG A 167 -18.78 5.15 -19.56
CA ARG A 167 -18.69 5.33 -21.00
C ARG A 167 -20.07 5.32 -21.61
#